data_e8022f54d43f8d89d67a85777c2d736e
#
_entry.id   e8022f54d43f8d89d67a85777c2d736e
#
_cell.length_a   1.000
_cell.length_b   1.000
_cell.length_c   1.000
_cell.angle_alpha   90.00
_cell.angle_beta   90.00
_cell.angle_gamma   90.00
#
_symmetry.space_group_name_H-M   'P 1'
#
loop_
_entity.id
_entity.type
_entity.pdbx_description
1 polymer ?
#
loop_
_entity_poly.entity_id
_entity_poly.type
_entity_poly.pdbx_seq_one_letter_code
_entity_poly.pdbx_strand_id
1 'polypeptide(L)'
;CSLLCLLTMAFGAESAASQVTRADYERADTILKCSDRVYSPAIHPEWIDSSHYFWYKNHEKEGDFYYLVNAESGKKQRAADKKGLAAFFSKKQKKLAESLLKEEEKRPDRWRRREEAPVPVVSPDKKWEAYVKDNNLYLSPLWDEKEKDKPKEEIALTMDGTANLRYDGWSIIWSPDSRKLATVKVRDVQERRIPLIESSPSSQKQPILQWRDYAKPGDVLPVYLPVLFDVEARKQMALNVTPYENQFYLNLTGWREDSRAFTFEFNQRGHQRYVIGEVSAADGSIRHLVDEQTKTFIYYYNNYRYDLDDGKELLWISERDGWRHLYLIDGTSGQVKRQVTKGEWVLRQVDYVDETNRVVYFTASGFNKGEDPYNLHYCRINLDGTGFTDMTPENGNHRVTFSADRSYFTDVYSRPDLPPVSQLKRTSDVSVVAGLQRCDVSALQAEGWQMPEVFCAKGRDGQTDIWGNIYRPMHFDASKS
;
A
#
# COMPACT_ATOMS: atom_id res chain seq x y z
N CYS A 1 -22.45 49.25 -71.89
CA CYS A 1 -23.44 48.26 -71.48
C CYS A 1 -22.75 47.21 -70.61
N SER A 2 -22.92 47.40 -69.35
CA SER A 2 -22.28 46.54 -68.32
C SER A 2 -23.23 45.39 -67.91
N LEU A 3 -22.75 44.18 -68.07
CA LEU A 3 -23.46 43.02 -67.61
C LEU A 3 -22.87 42.62 -66.23
N LEU A 4 -23.68 42.80 -65.22
CA LEU A 4 -23.33 42.43 -63.82
C LEU A 4 -23.72 40.99 -63.64
N CYS A 5 -22.72 40.09 -63.54
CA CYS A 5 -22.90 38.69 -63.13
C CYS A 5 -22.99 38.62 -61.59
N LEU A 6 -24.17 38.35 -61.04
CA LEU A 6 -24.36 37.94 -59.65
C LEU A 6 -23.94 36.50 -59.56
N LEU A 7 -22.78 36.25 -58.89
CA LEU A 7 -22.42 34.97 -58.39
C LEU A 7 -23.08 34.80 -57.00
N THR A 8 -24.15 34.02 -56.90
CA THR A 8 -24.68 33.54 -55.65
C THR A 8 -23.78 32.39 -55.18
N MET A 9 -22.92 32.66 -54.20
CA MET A 9 -22.27 31.62 -53.43
C MET A 9 -23.33 30.98 -52.54
N ALA A 10 -23.68 29.75 -52.85
CA ALA A 10 -24.39 28.92 -51.93
C ALA A 10 -23.40 28.53 -50.80
N PHE A 11 -23.49 29.18 -49.65
CA PHE A 11 -22.89 28.67 -48.42
C PHE A 11 -23.60 27.40 -48.08
N GLY A 12 -22.88 26.29 -48.13
CA GLY A 12 -23.33 25.01 -47.64
C GLY A 12 -23.75 25.17 -46.17
N ALA A 13 -24.86 24.58 -45.80
CA ALA A 13 -25.32 24.51 -44.44
C ALA A 13 -24.22 23.89 -43.57
N GLU A 14 -23.60 24.70 -42.71
CA GLU A 14 -22.87 24.17 -41.58
C GLU A 14 -23.80 23.24 -40.83
N SER A 15 -23.38 22.00 -40.62
CA SER A 15 -24.06 21.09 -39.76
C SER A 15 -24.17 21.76 -38.40
N ALA A 16 -25.36 22.16 -38.02
CA ALA A 16 -25.64 22.67 -36.69
C ALA A 16 -25.14 21.61 -35.71
N ALA A 17 -24.06 21.88 -35.00
CA ALA A 17 -23.65 21.08 -33.88
C ALA A 17 -24.89 20.88 -33.00
N SER A 18 -25.34 19.66 -32.84
CA SER A 18 -26.56 19.37 -32.07
C SER A 18 -26.34 19.93 -30.69
N GLN A 19 -27.10 20.96 -30.32
CA GLN A 19 -27.06 21.52 -28.97
C GLN A 19 -27.41 20.40 -27.99
N VAL A 20 -26.60 20.24 -26.97
CA VAL A 20 -26.88 19.30 -25.86
C VAL A 20 -28.23 19.67 -25.27
N THR A 21 -29.12 18.70 -25.19
CA THR A 21 -30.48 18.87 -24.68
C THR A 21 -30.58 18.51 -23.21
N ARG A 22 -31.65 18.92 -22.55
CA ARG A 22 -31.96 18.48 -21.18
C ARG A 22 -32.05 16.95 -21.10
N ALA A 23 -32.61 16.29 -22.10
CA ALA A 23 -32.68 14.83 -22.17
C ALA A 23 -31.30 14.17 -22.22
N ASP A 24 -30.28 14.84 -22.78
CA ASP A 24 -28.90 14.34 -22.78
C ASP A 24 -28.30 14.40 -21.38
N TYR A 25 -28.58 15.45 -20.60
CA TYR A 25 -28.18 15.50 -19.18
C TYR A 25 -28.90 14.45 -18.33
N GLU A 26 -30.20 14.31 -18.47
CA GLU A 26 -31.00 13.29 -17.75
C GLU A 26 -30.52 11.87 -18.10
N ARG A 27 -30.15 11.63 -19.35
CA ARG A 27 -29.56 10.35 -19.77
C ARG A 27 -28.17 10.16 -19.16
N ALA A 28 -27.33 11.18 -19.10
CA ALA A 28 -26.02 11.13 -18.47
C ALA A 28 -26.13 10.80 -16.96
N ASP A 29 -27.05 11.44 -16.26
CA ASP A 29 -27.33 11.16 -14.85
C ASP A 29 -27.82 9.72 -14.63
N THR A 30 -28.56 9.17 -15.57
CA THR A 30 -29.03 7.78 -15.53
C THR A 30 -27.89 6.78 -15.75
N ILE A 31 -26.92 7.12 -16.62
CA ILE A 31 -25.72 6.30 -16.86
C ILE A 31 -24.85 6.22 -15.60
N LEU A 32 -24.75 7.32 -14.83
CA LEU A 32 -24.00 7.33 -13.56
C LEU A 32 -24.59 6.38 -12.50
N LYS A 33 -25.85 5.97 -12.64
CA LYS A 33 -26.54 5.01 -11.77
C LYS A 33 -26.55 3.58 -12.35
N CYS A 34 -25.53 3.25 -13.16
CA CYS A 34 -25.47 1.94 -13.83
C CYS A 34 -25.32 0.73 -12.87
N SER A 35 -24.91 0.96 -11.61
CA SER A 35 -24.80 -0.09 -10.58
C SER A 35 -26.09 -0.88 -10.38
N ASP A 36 -27.27 -0.26 -10.52
CA ASP A 36 -28.57 -0.90 -10.33
C ASP A 36 -28.93 -1.91 -11.44
N ARG A 37 -28.13 -1.97 -12.51
CA ARG A 37 -28.30 -2.83 -13.69
C ARG A 37 -27.15 -3.81 -13.87
N VAL A 38 -26.27 -3.89 -12.87
CA VAL A 38 -25.17 -4.85 -12.81
C VAL A 38 -25.45 -5.83 -11.67
N TYR A 39 -25.68 -7.08 -12.03
CA TYR A 39 -26.02 -8.12 -11.08
C TYR A 39 -24.84 -9.04 -10.82
N SER A 40 -24.79 -9.61 -9.61
CA SER A 40 -23.70 -10.47 -9.17
C SER A 40 -22.31 -9.86 -9.42
N PRO A 41 -22.04 -8.64 -8.94
CA PRO A 41 -20.74 -7.97 -9.13
C PRO A 41 -19.61 -8.77 -8.46
N ALA A 42 -18.39 -8.22 -8.49
CA ALA A 42 -17.27 -8.77 -7.75
C ALA A 42 -17.62 -8.97 -6.27
N ILE A 43 -17.38 -10.15 -5.72
CA ILE A 43 -17.63 -10.42 -4.31
C ILE A 43 -16.57 -9.76 -3.40
N HIS A 44 -17.00 -9.45 -2.18
CA HIS A 44 -16.13 -9.06 -1.08
C HIS A 44 -16.29 -10.11 0.03
N PRO A 45 -15.45 -11.16 0.04
CA PRO A 45 -15.58 -12.23 1.01
C PRO A 45 -15.06 -11.81 2.38
N GLU A 46 -15.80 -12.17 3.42
CA GLU A 46 -15.40 -12.01 4.82
C GLU A 46 -15.27 -13.40 5.45
N TRP A 47 -14.03 -13.78 5.77
CA TRP A 47 -13.74 -15.04 6.46
C TRP A 47 -14.15 -14.97 7.94
N ILE A 48 -14.74 -16.04 8.44
CA ILE A 48 -15.26 -16.11 9.82
C ILE A 48 -14.19 -16.70 10.73
N ASP A 49 -13.53 -15.84 11.52
CA ASP A 49 -12.45 -16.19 12.43
C ASP A 49 -11.38 -17.10 11.73
N SER A 50 -10.87 -18.10 12.47
CA SER A 50 -9.91 -19.08 11.95
C SER A 50 -10.62 -20.31 11.33
N SER A 51 -11.84 -20.16 10.83
CA SER A 51 -12.62 -21.25 10.22
C SER A 51 -12.46 -21.31 8.71
N HIS A 52 -12.94 -22.43 8.12
CA HIS A 52 -13.07 -22.55 6.66
C HIS A 52 -14.44 -22.10 6.14
N TYR A 53 -15.08 -21.16 6.85
CA TYR A 53 -16.31 -20.52 6.41
C TYR A 53 -16.05 -19.05 6.10
N PHE A 54 -16.66 -18.59 5.02
CA PHE A 54 -16.75 -17.17 4.71
C PHE A 54 -18.15 -16.80 4.23
N TRP A 55 -18.46 -15.54 4.29
CA TRP A 55 -19.71 -15.02 3.75
C TRP A 55 -19.43 -13.83 2.84
N TYR A 56 -20.39 -13.53 1.96
CA TYR A 56 -20.39 -12.31 1.14
C TYR A 56 -21.82 -11.89 0.84
N LYS A 57 -21.98 -10.60 0.55
CA LYS A 57 -23.23 -10.03 0.05
C LYS A 57 -23.19 -10.02 -1.46
N ASN A 58 -24.30 -10.33 -2.11
CA ASN A 58 -24.48 -10.32 -3.55
C ASN A 58 -25.72 -9.54 -3.95
N HIS A 59 -25.61 -8.71 -4.99
CA HIS A 59 -26.74 -8.00 -5.59
C HIS A 59 -27.28 -8.81 -6.78
N GLU A 60 -28.49 -9.28 -6.69
CA GLU A 60 -29.16 -10.07 -7.71
C GLU A 60 -30.36 -9.29 -8.29
N LYS A 61 -30.97 -9.80 -9.38
CA LYS A 61 -32.15 -9.15 -9.99
C LYS A 61 -33.33 -9.02 -9.03
N GLU A 62 -33.45 -9.97 -8.09
CA GLU A 62 -34.51 -10.01 -7.07
C GLU A 62 -34.18 -9.19 -5.83
N GLY A 63 -32.96 -8.64 -5.75
CA GLY A 63 -32.49 -7.84 -4.61
C GLY A 63 -31.15 -8.34 -4.02
N ASP A 64 -30.85 -7.86 -2.83
CA ASP A 64 -29.63 -8.20 -2.12
C ASP A 64 -29.78 -9.49 -1.31
N PHE A 65 -28.82 -10.40 -1.46
CA PHE A 65 -28.75 -11.65 -0.72
C PHE A 65 -27.37 -11.88 -0.12
N TYR A 66 -27.35 -12.72 0.89
CA TYR A 66 -26.13 -13.10 1.61
C TYR A 66 -25.85 -14.57 1.37
N TYR A 67 -24.58 -14.90 1.21
CA TYR A 67 -24.11 -16.26 0.95
C TYR A 67 -23.13 -16.70 2.03
N LEU A 68 -23.37 -17.84 2.65
CA LEU A 68 -22.42 -18.56 3.49
C LEU A 68 -21.79 -19.68 2.68
N VAL A 69 -20.48 -19.77 2.68
CA VAL A 69 -19.72 -20.78 1.95
C VAL A 69 -18.83 -21.57 2.90
N ASN A 70 -18.90 -22.91 2.78
CA ASN A 70 -17.93 -23.80 3.39
C ASN A 70 -16.82 -24.08 2.38
N ALA A 71 -15.57 -23.66 2.68
CA ALA A 71 -14.46 -23.75 1.75
C ALA A 71 -13.97 -25.18 1.51
N GLU A 72 -14.18 -26.10 2.44
CA GLU A 72 -13.77 -27.51 2.25
C GLU A 72 -14.63 -28.23 1.22
N SER A 73 -15.94 -28.00 1.26
CA SER A 73 -16.92 -28.68 0.42
C SER A 73 -17.39 -27.87 -0.80
N GLY A 74 -17.10 -26.56 -0.82
CA GLY A 74 -17.63 -25.63 -1.81
C GLY A 74 -19.14 -25.36 -1.69
N LYS A 75 -19.80 -25.88 -0.63
CA LYS A 75 -21.24 -25.71 -0.43
C LYS A 75 -21.59 -24.26 -0.12
N LYS A 76 -22.55 -23.72 -0.89
CA LYS A 76 -23.11 -22.38 -0.71
C LYS A 76 -24.52 -22.45 -0.13
N GLN A 77 -24.84 -21.53 0.79
CA GLN A 77 -26.18 -21.36 1.39
C GLN A 77 -26.56 -19.89 1.30
N ARG A 78 -27.76 -19.60 0.78
CA ARG A 78 -28.29 -18.25 0.51
C ARG A 78 -29.31 -17.87 1.58
N ALA A 79 -29.25 -16.65 2.05
CA ALA A 79 -30.22 -16.06 2.97
C ALA A 79 -30.53 -14.60 2.62
N ALA A 80 -31.62 -14.05 3.14
CA ALA A 80 -31.98 -12.65 2.93
C ALA A 80 -31.12 -11.68 3.77
N ASP A 81 -30.56 -12.17 4.86
CA ASP A 81 -29.73 -11.36 5.77
C ASP A 81 -28.67 -12.21 6.52
N LYS A 82 -27.80 -11.57 7.29
CA LYS A 82 -26.78 -12.23 8.14
C LYS A 82 -27.42 -13.14 9.22
N LYS A 83 -28.61 -12.82 9.72
CA LYS A 83 -29.29 -13.64 10.72
C LYS A 83 -29.75 -14.97 10.12
N GLY A 84 -30.25 -14.91 8.88
CA GLY A 84 -30.59 -16.11 8.12
C GLY A 84 -29.36 -16.98 7.83
N LEU A 85 -28.19 -16.37 7.55
CA LEU A 85 -26.92 -17.13 7.41
C LEU A 85 -26.52 -17.81 8.73
N ALA A 86 -26.63 -17.12 9.86
CA ALA A 86 -26.28 -17.65 11.17
C ALA A 86 -27.14 -18.91 11.52
N ALA A 87 -28.37 -18.99 11.02
CA ALA A 87 -29.25 -20.16 11.23
C ALA A 87 -28.76 -21.46 10.55
N PHE A 88 -27.84 -21.35 9.57
CA PHE A 88 -27.28 -22.54 8.92
C PHE A 88 -26.21 -23.24 9.77
N PHE A 89 -25.68 -22.59 10.79
CA PHE A 89 -24.72 -23.19 11.69
C PHE A 89 -25.39 -24.14 12.68
N SER A 90 -24.78 -25.29 12.90
CA SER A 90 -25.23 -26.26 13.91
C SER A 90 -25.01 -25.70 15.34
N LYS A 91 -25.66 -26.31 16.34
CA LYS A 91 -25.46 -25.96 17.75
C LYS A 91 -23.98 -26.02 18.19
N LYS A 92 -23.19 -26.93 17.58
CA LYS A 92 -21.73 -27.04 17.83
C LYS A 92 -20.93 -25.88 17.24
N GLN A 93 -21.47 -25.18 16.26
CA GLN A 93 -20.85 -24.04 15.57
C GLN A 93 -21.41 -22.67 16.03
N LYS A 94 -22.03 -22.61 17.21
CA LYS A 94 -22.65 -21.40 17.75
C LYS A 94 -21.68 -20.19 17.77
N LYS A 95 -20.40 -20.40 18.08
CA LYS A 95 -19.38 -19.33 18.08
C LYS A 95 -19.21 -18.70 16.70
N LEU A 96 -19.24 -19.50 15.63
CA LEU A 96 -19.13 -18.98 14.25
C LEU A 96 -20.35 -18.13 13.89
N ALA A 97 -21.55 -18.55 14.31
CA ALA A 97 -22.77 -17.77 14.13
C ALA A 97 -22.70 -16.42 14.89
N GLU A 98 -22.16 -16.41 16.10
CA GLU A 98 -21.95 -15.19 16.89
C GLU A 98 -20.91 -14.27 16.23
N SER A 99 -19.79 -14.82 15.74
CA SER A 99 -18.76 -14.05 15.02
C SER A 99 -19.27 -13.41 13.72
N LEU A 100 -20.05 -14.15 12.94
CA LEU A 100 -20.68 -13.63 11.72
C LEU A 100 -21.59 -12.42 12.00
N LEU A 101 -22.23 -12.39 13.17
CA LEU A 101 -23.17 -11.33 13.57
C LEU A 101 -22.50 -10.12 14.25
N LYS A 102 -21.21 -10.20 14.60
CA LYS A 102 -20.50 -9.05 15.17
C LYS A 102 -20.41 -7.92 14.14
N GLU A 103 -20.73 -6.71 14.59
CA GLU A 103 -20.47 -5.50 13.79
C GLU A 103 -18.96 -5.20 13.81
N GLU A 104 -18.41 -4.79 12.67
CA GLU A 104 -17.04 -4.27 12.65
C GLU A 104 -16.97 -2.98 13.46
N GLU A 105 -16.10 -2.93 14.45
CA GLU A 105 -15.73 -1.67 15.09
C GLU A 105 -15.10 -0.75 14.04
N LYS A 106 -15.69 0.43 13.83
CA LYS A 106 -15.11 1.44 12.93
C LYS A 106 -13.70 1.77 13.40
N ARG A 107 -12.71 1.45 12.59
CA ARG A 107 -11.33 1.83 12.88
C ARG A 107 -11.25 3.35 13.04
N PRO A 108 -10.65 3.85 14.14
CA PRO A 108 -10.49 5.29 14.33
C PRO A 108 -9.67 5.89 13.19
N ASP A 109 -10.06 7.07 12.75
CA ASP A 109 -9.47 7.80 11.64
C ASP A 109 -7.97 8.08 11.91
N ARG A 110 -7.08 7.45 11.17
CA ARG A 110 -5.62 7.51 11.35
C ARG A 110 -5.03 8.91 11.08
N TRP A 111 -5.81 9.80 10.46
CA TRP A 111 -5.36 11.13 10.03
C TRP A 111 -5.37 12.21 11.12
N ARG A 112 -6.06 11.98 12.26
CA ARG A 112 -6.18 12.96 13.35
C ARG A 112 -4.97 13.07 14.29
N ARG A 113 -3.95 12.21 14.19
CA ARG A 113 -2.82 12.17 15.15
C ARG A 113 -1.70 13.18 14.89
N ARG A 114 -1.79 14.07 13.93
CA ARG A 114 -0.68 14.98 13.56
C ARG A 114 -0.61 16.31 14.32
N GLU A 115 -1.55 16.62 15.20
CA GLU A 115 -1.58 17.87 15.96
C GLU A 115 -1.19 17.72 17.44
N GLU A 116 -0.94 16.50 17.92
CA GLU A 116 -0.54 16.25 19.31
C GLU A 116 0.99 16.33 19.44
N ALA A 117 1.47 16.92 20.53
CA ALA A 117 2.91 16.91 20.85
C ALA A 117 3.40 15.47 21.11
N PRO A 118 4.70 15.15 20.85
CA PRO A 118 5.22 13.82 21.15
C PRO A 118 5.01 13.46 22.61
N VAL A 119 4.46 12.29 22.86
CA VAL A 119 4.25 11.76 24.22
C VAL A 119 5.56 11.13 24.71
N PRO A 120 5.88 11.20 26.02
CA PRO A 120 7.01 10.48 26.59
C PRO A 120 6.96 8.99 26.25
N VAL A 121 8.10 8.41 25.85
CA VAL A 121 8.22 6.99 25.47
C VAL A 121 8.76 6.19 26.64
N VAL A 122 7.95 5.24 27.12
CA VAL A 122 8.27 4.40 28.27
C VAL A 122 9.24 3.28 27.86
N SER A 123 10.27 3.03 28.71
CA SER A 123 11.20 1.92 28.52
C SER A 123 10.48 0.57 28.63
N PRO A 124 10.92 -0.51 27.93
CA PRO A 124 10.32 -1.84 28.03
C PRO A 124 10.25 -2.40 29.46
N ASP A 125 11.25 -2.12 30.31
CA ASP A 125 11.29 -2.53 31.73
C ASP A 125 10.43 -1.64 32.65
N LYS A 126 9.79 -0.60 32.09
CA LYS A 126 8.91 0.35 32.80
C LYS A 126 9.56 1.12 33.92
N LYS A 127 10.88 1.34 33.87
CA LYS A 127 11.60 2.13 34.88
C LYS A 127 11.81 3.56 34.48
N TRP A 128 11.79 3.85 33.19
CA TRP A 128 12.13 5.14 32.61
C TRP A 128 11.11 5.59 31.59
N GLU A 129 10.95 6.91 31.47
CA GLU A 129 10.35 7.55 30.31
C GLU A 129 11.37 8.50 29.67
N ALA A 130 11.40 8.54 28.33
CA ALA A 130 12.24 9.44 27.53
C ALA A 130 11.36 10.43 26.76
N TYR A 131 11.77 11.70 26.74
CA TYR A 131 11.04 12.76 26.07
C TYR A 131 11.97 13.89 25.65
N VAL A 132 11.48 14.77 24.79
CA VAL A 132 12.19 15.99 24.38
C VAL A 132 11.56 17.20 25.04
N LYS A 133 12.40 18.03 25.67
CA LYS A 133 12.05 19.29 26.29
C LYS A 133 13.11 20.33 25.90
N ASP A 134 12.70 21.52 25.49
CA ASP A 134 13.61 22.62 25.09
C ASP A 134 14.69 22.16 24.07
N ASN A 135 14.27 21.40 23.06
CA ASN A 135 15.11 20.80 22.02
C ASN A 135 16.13 19.72 22.49
N ASN A 136 16.13 19.36 23.77
CA ASN A 136 17.04 18.40 24.37
C ASN A 136 16.32 17.13 24.82
N LEU A 137 17.05 16.01 24.87
CA LEU A 137 16.57 14.71 25.29
C LEU A 137 16.72 14.56 26.80
N TYR A 138 15.66 14.11 27.44
CA TYR A 138 15.58 13.89 28.89
C TYR A 138 15.11 12.48 29.22
N LEU A 139 15.53 11.98 30.38
CA LEU A 139 14.98 10.81 31.06
C LEU A 139 14.31 11.22 32.35
N SER A 140 13.23 10.56 32.72
CA SER A 140 12.61 10.66 34.02
C SER A 140 12.29 9.26 34.55
N PRO A 141 12.52 8.95 35.84
CA PRO A 141 12.08 7.70 36.42
C PRO A 141 10.56 7.59 36.37
N LEU A 142 10.07 6.40 36.08
CA LEU A 142 8.65 6.07 36.27
C LEU A 142 8.42 5.64 37.70
N TRP A 143 7.59 6.41 38.40
CA TRP A 143 7.21 6.10 39.77
C TRP A 143 5.96 5.20 39.79
N ASP A 144 5.96 4.22 40.68
CA ASP A 144 4.76 3.45 41.03
C ASP A 144 3.66 4.40 41.54
N GLU A 145 2.37 3.96 41.46
CA GLU A 145 1.22 4.74 41.97
C GLU A 145 1.38 5.21 43.41
N LYS A 146 2.16 4.47 44.17
CA LYS A 146 2.45 4.78 45.61
C LYS A 146 3.47 5.93 45.78
N GLU A 147 4.13 6.36 44.71
CA GLU A 147 5.19 7.36 44.75
C GLU A 147 4.85 8.62 43.93
N LYS A 148 3.57 8.79 43.54
CA LYS A 148 3.07 9.90 42.73
C LYS A 148 3.40 11.29 43.25
N ASP A 149 3.59 11.43 44.56
CA ASP A 149 3.87 12.70 45.24
C ASP A 149 5.38 13.05 45.31
N LYS A 150 6.26 12.15 44.82
CA LYS A 150 7.69 12.45 44.74
C LYS A 150 7.94 13.39 43.54
N PRO A 151 8.81 14.41 43.69
CA PRO A 151 9.19 15.25 42.55
C PRO A 151 9.84 14.38 41.46
N LYS A 152 9.39 14.53 40.21
CA LYS A 152 10.01 13.87 39.06
C LYS A 152 11.43 14.40 38.91
N GLU A 153 12.42 13.51 39.05
CA GLU A 153 13.82 13.82 38.76
C GLU A 153 13.98 13.82 37.23
N GLU A 154 14.23 14.98 36.65
CA GLU A 154 14.56 15.10 35.20
C GLU A 154 16.07 14.97 35.02
N ILE A 155 16.49 14.02 34.21
CA ILE A 155 17.89 13.78 33.87
C ILE A 155 18.10 14.22 32.43
N ALA A 156 18.83 15.29 32.22
CA ALA A 156 19.21 15.73 30.88
C ALA A 156 20.25 14.77 30.28
N LEU A 157 19.91 14.08 29.21
CA LEU A 157 20.89 13.32 28.40
C LEU A 157 21.67 14.21 27.46
N THR A 158 21.10 15.35 27.07
CA THR A 158 21.73 16.32 26.16
C THR A 158 21.48 17.74 26.63
N MET A 159 22.42 18.65 26.27
CA MET A 159 22.35 20.08 26.55
C MET A 159 22.76 20.91 25.34
N ASP A 160 22.90 20.29 24.17
CA ASP A 160 23.39 20.92 22.93
C ASP A 160 22.28 21.10 21.89
N GLY A 161 21.02 20.86 22.28
CA GLY A 161 19.84 21.11 21.48
C GLY A 161 19.53 22.61 21.35
N THR A 162 19.22 23.06 20.15
CA THR A 162 18.81 24.43 19.83
C THR A 162 17.63 24.42 18.88
N ALA A 163 16.99 25.56 18.62
CA ALA A 163 15.88 25.65 17.67
C ALA A 163 16.22 25.13 16.25
N ASN A 164 17.48 25.25 15.83
CA ASN A 164 17.96 24.81 14.52
C ASN A 164 18.66 23.44 14.56
N LEU A 165 18.84 22.87 15.73
CA LEU A 165 19.50 21.58 15.93
C LEU A 165 18.85 20.89 17.13
N ARG A 166 17.71 20.25 16.91
CA ARG A 166 16.86 19.68 17.96
C ARG A 166 16.88 18.17 17.96
N TYR A 167 16.58 17.59 19.09
CA TYR A 167 16.26 16.16 19.18
C TYR A 167 14.79 15.93 18.84
N ASP A 168 14.48 14.81 18.19
CA ASP A 168 13.11 14.50 17.75
C ASP A 168 12.42 13.51 18.69
N GLY A 169 11.37 13.97 19.37
CA GLY A 169 10.59 13.15 20.29
C GLY A 169 9.75 12.06 19.64
N TRP A 170 9.46 12.17 18.32
CA TRP A 170 8.69 11.17 17.61
C TRP A 170 9.51 9.94 17.18
N SER A 171 10.83 10.08 17.12
CA SER A 171 11.76 9.05 16.69
C SER A 171 12.44 8.30 17.84
N ILE A 172 12.05 8.55 19.09
CA ILE A 172 12.60 7.87 20.25
C ILE A 172 12.25 6.39 20.21
N ILE A 173 13.27 5.51 20.21
CA ILE A 173 13.12 4.07 20.28
C ILE A 173 14.05 3.49 21.36
N TRP A 174 13.50 2.67 22.25
CA TRP A 174 14.25 1.96 23.28
C TRP A 174 14.76 0.62 22.75
N SER A 175 15.96 0.21 23.19
CA SER A 175 16.37 -1.19 23.04
C SER A 175 15.47 -2.10 23.88
N PRO A 176 15.19 -3.34 23.43
CA PRO A 176 14.35 -4.30 24.18
C PRO A 176 14.81 -4.52 25.62
N ASP A 177 16.12 -4.48 25.89
CA ASP A 177 16.71 -4.61 27.24
C ASP A 177 16.70 -3.31 28.05
N SER A 178 16.17 -2.21 27.53
CA SER A 178 16.08 -0.88 28.15
C SER A 178 17.43 -0.20 28.48
N ARG A 179 18.56 -0.76 27.99
CA ARG A 179 19.90 -0.20 28.27
C ARG A 179 20.33 0.87 27.28
N LYS A 180 19.73 0.90 26.12
CA LYS A 180 20.05 1.85 25.07
C LYS A 180 18.81 2.57 24.60
N LEU A 181 19.03 3.79 24.08
CA LEU A 181 17.99 4.61 23.50
C LEU A 181 18.54 5.23 22.21
N ALA A 182 17.78 5.12 21.13
CA ALA A 182 18.09 5.79 19.88
C ALA A 182 17.00 6.81 19.53
N THR A 183 17.41 7.89 18.89
CA THR A 183 16.53 8.89 18.29
C THR A 183 17.26 9.56 17.12
N VAL A 184 16.69 10.60 16.54
CA VAL A 184 17.37 11.45 15.55
C VAL A 184 17.61 12.84 16.09
N LYS A 185 18.74 13.42 15.73
CA LYS A 185 19.03 14.84 15.89
C LYS A 185 18.79 15.54 14.56
N VAL A 186 17.89 16.51 14.55
CA VAL A 186 17.42 17.18 13.35
C VAL A 186 18.14 18.51 13.21
N ARG A 187 18.83 18.70 12.09
CA ARG A 187 19.32 20.02 11.66
C ARG A 187 18.20 20.64 10.82
N ASP A 188 17.41 21.52 11.45
CA ASP A 188 16.30 22.20 10.80
C ASP A 188 16.80 23.27 9.83
N VAL A 189 15.96 23.59 8.87
CA VAL A 189 16.17 24.68 7.90
C VAL A 189 14.93 25.55 7.86
N GLN A 190 15.11 26.81 7.48
CA GLN A 190 13.96 27.67 7.25
C GLN A 190 13.28 27.23 5.94
N GLU A 191 12.14 26.57 6.07
CA GLU A 191 11.37 26.13 4.93
C GLU A 191 10.78 27.32 4.17
N ARG A 192 10.76 27.21 2.85
CA ARG A 192 10.06 28.18 2.00
C ARG A 192 8.57 27.93 2.05
N ARG A 193 7.80 29.00 1.94
CA ARG A 193 6.34 28.96 1.98
C ARG A 193 5.75 29.37 0.65
N ILE A 194 4.69 28.69 0.25
CA ILE A 194 3.88 29.06 -0.91
C ILE A 194 2.51 29.57 -0.46
N PRO A 195 1.95 30.59 -1.13
CA PRO A 195 0.60 31.04 -0.89
C PRO A 195 -0.39 30.09 -1.58
N LEU A 196 -1.45 29.73 -0.86
CA LEU A 196 -2.59 29.00 -1.38
C LEU A 196 -3.85 29.84 -1.16
N ILE A 197 -4.75 29.85 -2.13
CA ILE A 197 -6.02 30.57 -2.02
C ILE A 197 -7.14 29.55 -1.90
N GLU A 198 -7.79 29.52 -0.76
CA GLU A 198 -9.07 28.84 -0.59
C GLU A 198 -10.18 29.73 -1.17
N SER A 199 -10.57 29.45 -2.40
CA SER A 199 -11.48 30.31 -3.17
C SER A 199 -12.91 30.32 -2.64
N SER A 200 -13.35 29.23 -1.98
CA SER A 200 -14.71 29.06 -1.48
C SER A 200 -14.71 28.43 -0.08
N PRO A 201 -14.23 29.18 0.94
CA PRO A 201 -14.21 28.67 2.31
C PRO A 201 -15.65 28.53 2.86
N SER A 202 -15.87 27.51 3.68
CA SER A 202 -17.18 27.29 4.31
C SER A 202 -17.52 28.33 5.40
N SER A 203 -16.50 29.00 5.93
CA SER A 203 -16.62 29.95 7.06
C SER A 203 -16.96 31.37 6.64
N GLN A 204 -16.72 31.75 5.38
CA GLN A 204 -16.97 33.12 4.88
C GLN A 204 -17.13 33.13 3.35
N LYS A 205 -17.66 34.28 2.82
CA LYS A 205 -17.86 34.47 1.36
C LYS A 205 -16.56 34.84 0.62
N GLN A 206 -15.64 35.51 1.31
CA GLN A 206 -14.38 35.99 0.70
C GLN A 206 -13.32 34.89 0.71
N PRO A 207 -12.47 34.81 -0.29
CA PRO A 207 -11.33 33.86 -0.31
C PRO A 207 -10.42 34.04 0.91
N ILE A 208 -9.82 32.95 1.36
CA ILE A 208 -8.83 32.96 2.45
C ILE A 208 -7.46 32.67 1.86
N LEU A 209 -6.47 33.54 2.18
CA LEU A 209 -5.06 33.29 1.88
C LEU A 209 -4.45 32.41 2.97
N GLN A 210 -3.95 31.24 2.57
CA GLN A 210 -3.24 30.30 3.44
C GLN A 210 -1.79 30.22 2.99
N TRP A 211 -0.90 29.90 3.93
CA TRP A 211 0.51 29.65 3.66
C TRP A 211 0.85 28.22 4.01
N ARG A 212 1.55 27.54 3.10
CA ARG A 212 2.00 26.17 3.30
C ARG A 212 3.51 26.09 3.13
N ASP A 213 4.18 25.42 4.08
CA ASP A 213 5.58 25.09 3.94
C ASP A 213 5.75 24.10 2.78
N TYR A 214 6.62 24.44 1.84
CA TYR A 214 6.78 23.71 0.59
C TYR A 214 8.17 23.87 0.01
N ALA A 215 9.01 22.87 0.21
CA ALA A 215 10.34 22.81 -0.40
C ALA A 215 10.20 22.47 -1.90
N LYS A 216 10.83 23.25 -2.76
CA LYS A 216 10.94 23.00 -4.21
C LYS A 216 12.23 22.25 -4.52
N PRO A 217 12.31 21.59 -5.69
CA PRO A 217 13.58 21.04 -6.18
C PRO A 217 14.69 22.09 -6.13
N GLY A 218 15.81 21.75 -5.50
CA GLY A 218 16.94 22.67 -5.27
C GLY A 218 16.96 23.35 -3.89
N ASP A 219 15.84 23.40 -3.17
CA ASP A 219 15.82 23.97 -1.81
C ASP A 219 16.58 23.07 -0.82
N VAL A 220 17.09 23.67 0.25
CA VAL A 220 17.72 22.93 1.34
C VAL A 220 16.65 22.19 2.12
N LEU A 221 16.93 20.93 2.50
CA LEU A 221 16.04 20.09 3.29
C LEU A 221 16.60 19.93 4.71
N PRO A 222 15.75 19.68 5.72
CA PRO A 222 16.19 19.24 7.05
C PRO A 222 17.04 17.98 6.96
N VAL A 223 18.03 17.86 7.87
CA VAL A 223 18.91 16.69 7.95
C VAL A 223 18.65 15.96 9.26
N TYR A 224 18.34 14.66 9.15
CA TYR A 224 18.03 13.77 10.25
C TYR A 224 19.23 12.87 10.52
N LEU A 225 19.85 12.98 11.69
CA LEU A 225 21.06 12.27 12.07
C LEU A 225 20.75 11.29 13.21
N PRO A 226 20.95 9.98 13.04
CA PRO A 226 20.74 9.02 14.11
C PRO A 226 21.70 9.28 15.27
N VAL A 227 21.22 9.15 16.48
CA VAL A 227 21.99 9.24 17.71
C VAL A 227 21.67 8.06 18.61
N LEU A 228 22.66 7.60 19.38
CA LEU A 228 22.58 6.48 20.28
C LEU A 228 23.06 6.89 21.66
N PHE A 229 22.33 6.50 22.69
CA PHE A 229 22.67 6.77 24.10
C PHE A 229 22.78 5.48 24.91
N ASP A 230 23.80 5.43 25.73
CA ASP A 230 23.88 4.49 26.85
C ASP A 230 23.11 5.09 28.03
N VAL A 231 22.05 4.42 28.47
CA VAL A 231 21.13 4.91 29.47
C VAL A 231 21.77 4.88 30.87
N GLU A 232 22.51 3.81 31.18
CA GLU A 232 23.17 3.65 32.48
C GLU A 232 24.34 4.65 32.62
N ALA A 233 25.18 4.73 31.59
CA ALA A 233 26.28 5.68 31.55
C ALA A 233 25.82 7.14 31.37
N ARG A 234 24.54 7.36 30.98
CA ARG A 234 23.95 8.68 30.65
C ARG A 234 24.78 9.42 29.58
N LYS A 235 25.25 8.70 28.57
CA LYS A 235 26.21 9.22 27.60
C LYS A 235 25.81 8.89 26.18
N GLN A 236 25.98 9.87 25.30
CA GLN A 236 25.87 9.66 23.85
C GLN A 236 27.06 8.84 23.34
N MET A 237 26.77 7.84 22.52
CA MET A 237 27.78 7.06 21.80
C MET A 237 28.12 7.75 20.48
N ALA A 238 29.38 7.67 20.08
CA ALA A 238 29.82 8.28 18.83
C ALA A 238 29.36 7.46 17.62
N LEU A 239 28.71 8.12 16.66
CA LEU A 239 28.31 7.53 15.38
C LEU A 239 28.96 8.32 14.23
N ASN A 240 29.43 7.64 13.19
CA ASN A 240 29.86 8.30 11.96
C ASN A 240 28.66 8.48 11.02
N VAL A 241 27.98 9.62 11.14
CA VAL A 241 26.77 9.94 10.36
C VAL A 241 27.01 10.81 9.13
N THR A 242 28.24 11.28 8.92
CA THR A 242 28.64 12.14 7.78
C THR A 242 28.23 11.57 6.41
N PRO A 243 28.32 10.24 6.13
CA PRO A 243 27.90 9.68 4.85
C PRO A 243 26.42 9.85 4.51
N TYR A 244 25.58 10.21 5.49
CA TYR A 244 24.12 10.30 5.37
C TYR A 244 23.57 11.73 5.37
N GLU A 245 24.43 12.77 5.31
CA GLU A 245 23.98 14.17 5.33
C GLU A 245 23.27 14.61 4.05
N ASN A 246 23.66 14.07 2.87
CA ASN A 246 22.97 14.37 1.61
C ASN A 246 21.71 13.50 1.44
N GLN A 247 20.69 13.76 2.24
CA GLN A 247 19.49 12.95 2.33
C GLN A 247 18.26 13.63 1.74
N PHE A 248 17.33 12.83 1.23
CA PHE A 248 15.93 13.18 1.07
C PHE A 248 15.17 12.88 2.36
N TYR A 249 15.43 11.72 2.97
CA TYR A 249 15.01 11.38 4.33
C TYR A 249 15.93 10.34 4.96
N LEU A 250 15.88 10.28 6.29
CA LEU A 250 16.43 9.20 7.11
C LEU A 250 15.42 8.88 8.22
N ASN A 251 15.07 7.59 8.39
CA ASN A 251 14.14 7.12 9.41
C ASN A 251 14.73 5.95 10.18
N LEU A 252 14.57 5.94 11.50
CA LEU A 252 14.85 4.75 12.30
C LEU A 252 13.75 3.71 12.08
N THR A 253 14.12 2.45 11.92
CA THR A 253 13.16 1.37 11.60
C THR A 253 12.94 0.38 12.74
N GLY A 254 13.81 0.34 13.75
CA GLY A 254 13.62 -0.44 14.95
C GLY A 254 14.87 -1.12 15.45
N TRP A 255 14.77 -1.74 16.62
CA TRP A 255 15.81 -2.53 17.27
C TRP A 255 15.73 -3.99 16.88
N ARG A 256 16.87 -4.70 16.94
CA ARG A 256 16.94 -6.16 16.98
C ARG A 256 16.37 -6.66 18.32
N GLU A 257 15.74 -7.84 18.30
CA GLU A 257 15.09 -8.43 19.49
C GLU A 257 16.05 -8.64 20.65
N ASP A 258 17.29 -8.98 20.35
CA ASP A 258 18.38 -9.18 21.31
C ASP A 258 19.11 -7.90 21.74
N SER A 259 18.64 -6.74 21.32
CA SER A 259 19.22 -5.41 21.60
C SER A 259 20.63 -5.17 21.03
N ARG A 260 21.16 -6.05 20.16
CA ARG A 260 22.52 -5.91 19.59
C ARG A 260 22.71 -4.70 18.70
N ALA A 261 21.61 -4.24 18.06
CA ALA A 261 21.67 -3.16 17.07
C ALA A 261 20.28 -2.55 16.81
N PHE A 262 20.25 -1.34 16.27
CA PHE A 262 19.06 -0.79 15.63
C PHE A 262 19.32 -0.50 14.15
N THR A 263 18.25 -0.40 13.36
CA THR A 263 18.35 -0.16 11.93
C THR A 263 17.72 1.16 11.53
N PHE A 264 18.19 1.70 10.40
CA PHE A 264 17.63 2.90 9.78
C PHE A 264 17.59 2.77 8.26
N GLU A 265 16.72 3.54 7.64
CA GLU A 265 16.63 3.73 6.21
C GLU A 265 17.15 5.10 5.83
N PHE A 266 17.97 5.15 4.81
CA PHE A 266 18.47 6.38 4.22
C PHE A 266 18.17 6.43 2.73
N ASN A 267 17.51 7.49 2.31
CA ASN A 267 17.27 7.80 0.91
C ASN A 267 18.06 9.05 0.53
N GLN A 268 19.01 8.90 -0.36
CA GLN A 268 19.83 10.00 -0.83
C GLN A 268 18.99 11.01 -1.63
N ARG A 269 19.26 12.27 -1.47
CA ARG A 269 18.69 13.32 -2.32
C ARG A 269 19.07 13.07 -3.79
N GLY A 270 18.08 13.04 -4.69
CA GLY A 270 18.24 12.62 -6.08
C GLY A 270 17.89 11.15 -6.30
N HIS A 271 17.65 10.39 -5.23
CA HIS A 271 17.12 9.01 -5.25
C HIS A 271 17.96 8.01 -6.06
N GLN A 272 19.27 8.20 -6.09
CA GLN A 272 20.22 7.32 -6.77
C GLN A 272 20.91 6.35 -5.82
N ARG A 273 20.73 6.52 -4.52
CA ARG A 273 21.25 5.62 -3.49
C ARG A 273 20.21 5.44 -2.38
N TYR A 274 20.02 4.18 -1.97
CA TYR A 274 19.18 3.81 -0.84
C TYR A 274 19.92 2.83 0.06
N VAL A 275 19.96 3.12 1.37
CA VAL A 275 20.70 2.32 2.34
C VAL A 275 19.77 1.82 3.43
N ILE A 276 19.90 0.54 3.77
CA ILE A 276 19.49 0.01 5.06
C ILE A 276 20.74 -0.10 5.91
N GLY A 277 20.88 0.79 6.88
CA GLY A 277 21.98 0.81 7.83
C GLY A 277 21.62 0.10 9.13
N GLU A 278 22.61 -0.56 9.73
CA GLU A 278 22.51 -1.13 11.07
C GLU A 278 23.58 -0.55 11.98
N VAL A 279 23.18 -0.05 13.13
CA VAL A 279 24.04 0.60 14.13
C VAL A 279 24.24 -0.38 15.29
N SER A 280 25.48 -0.75 15.56
CA SER A 280 25.87 -1.61 16.68
C SER A 280 25.61 -0.93 18.03
N ALA A 281 24.91 -1.59 18.92
CA ALA A 281 24.68 -1.12 20.30
C ALA A 281 25.94 -1.18 21.17
N ALA A 282 26.95 -1.95 20.76
CA ALA A 282 28.17 -2.14 21.53
C ALA A 282 29.15 -0.97 21.38
N ASP A 283 29.30 -0.46 20.15
CA ASP A 283 30.35 0.53 19.82
C ASP A 283 29.88 1.68 18.91
N GLY A 284 28.63 1.66 18.45
CA GLY A 284 28.10 2.67 17.54
C GLY A 284 28.58 2.53 16.09
N SER A 285 29.28 1.45 15.73
CA SER A 285 29.70 1.22 14.35
C SER A 285 28.49 1.02 13.44
N ILE A 286 28.58 1.50 12.19
CA ILE A 286 27.52 1.42 11.20
C ILE A 286 27.95 0.52 10.07
N ARG A 287 27.14 -0.48 9.74
CA ARG A 287 27.31 -1.32 8.55
C ARG A 287 26.08 -1.25 7.65
N HIS A 288 26.23 -1.56 6.39
CA HIS A 288 25.11 -1.60 5.46
C HIS A 288 24.60 -3.03 5.28
N LEU A 289 23.32 -3.24 5.53
CA LEU A 289 22.59 -4.46 5.17
C LEU A 289 22.20 -4.43 3.69
N VAL A 290 21.84 -3.25 3.20
CA VAL A 290 21.57 -2.94 1.80
C VAL A 290 22.24 -1.62 1.46
N ASP A 291 22.92 -1.56 0.33
CA ASP A 291 23.42 -0.32 -0.30
C ASP A 291 23.05 -0.39 -1.79
N GLU A 292 21.85 0.04 -2.10
CA GLU A 292 21.31 0.03 -3.47
C GLU A 292 21.75 1.31 -4.18
N GLN A 293 22.35 1.19 -5.36
CA GLN A 293 22.82 2.32 -6.15
C GLN A 293 22.43 2.16 -7.61
N THR A 294 22.03 3.27 -8.24
CA THR A 294 21.69 3.31 -9.66
C THR A 294 22.13 4.62 -10.29
N LYS A 295 22.31 4.62 -11.61
CA LYS A 295 22.55 5.85 -12.39
C LYS A 295 21.27 6.61 -12.72
N THR A 296 20.11 5.99 -12.50
CA THR A 296 18.80 6.55 -12.82
C THR A 296 18.05 6.97 -11.57
N PHE A 297 17.09 6.19 -11.13
CA PHE A 297 16.19 6.52 -10.03
C PHE A 297 15.77 5.24 -9.29
N ILE A 298 15.82 5.25 -7.97
CA ILE A 298 15.28 4.19 -7.13
C ILE A 298 13.84 4.55 -6.75
N TYR A 299 12.88 3.71 -7.13
CA TYR A 299 11.47 3.92 -6.82
C TYR A 299 11.18 3.58 -5.35
N TYR A 300 11.60 4.46 -4.45
CA TYR A 300 11.60 4.28 -2.99
C TYR A 300 10.21 4.18 -2.36
N TYR A 301 9.15 4.68 -2.99
CA TYR A 301 7.77 4.55 -2.49
C TYR A 301 7.28 3.10 -2.48
N ASN A 302 7.91 2.22 -3.22
CA ASN A 302 7.52 0.84 -3.38
C ASN A 302 8.64 -0.14 -2.95
N ASN A 303 9.56 0.32 -2.11
CA ASN A 303 10.56 -0.54 -1.50
C ASN A 303 9.87 -1.55 -0.58
N TYR A 304 10.46 -2.74 -0.49
CA TYR A 304 10.00 -3.77 0.43
C TYR A 304 11.22 -4.38 1.13
N ARG A 305 11.13 -4.42 2.45
CA ARG A 305 12.07 -5.09 3.32
C ARG A 305 11.30 -6.02 4.25
N TYR A 306 11.82 -7.22 4.44
CA TYR A 306 11.34 -8.14 5.46
C TYR A 306 12.51 -8.84 6.12
N ASP A 307 12.64 -8.71 7.42
CA ASP A 307 13.72 -9.29 8.20
C ASP A 307 13.30 -10.68 8.70
N LEU A 308 14.02 -11.72 8.26
CA LEU A 308 13.83 -13.11 8.65
C LEU A 308 14.74 -13.40 9.86
N ASP A 309 14.21 -14.15 10.84
CA ASP A 309 14.95 -14.62 12.01
C ASP A 309 15.76 -13.47 12.69
N ASP A 310 15.06 -12.42 13.08
CA ASP A 310 15.63 -11.19 13.67
C ASP A 310 16.78 -10.58 12.85
N GLY A 311 16.64 -10.63 11.51
CA GLY A 311 17.58 -10.03 10.58
C GLY A 311 18.82 -10.84 10.28
N LYS A 312 18.83 -12.16 10.51
CA LYS A 312 19.88 -13.04 9.99
C LYS A 312 19.84 -13.11 8.47
N GLU A 313 18.67 -12.97 7.91
CA GLU A 313 18.45 -12.81 6.46
C GLU A 313 17.46 -11.67 6.23
N LEU A 314 17.54 -11.03 5.06
CA LEU A 314 16.58 -10.00 4.64
C LEU A 314 16.03 -10.34 3.27
N LEU A 315 14.73 -10.17 3.09
CA LEU A 315 14.12 -10.05 1.79
C LEU A 315 14.12 -8.58 1.37
N TRP A 316 14.65 -8.33 0.20
CA TRP A 316 14.75 -6.99 -0.37
C TRP A 316 14.29 -6.96 -1.83
N ILE A 317 13.47 -5.98 -2.21
CA ILE A 317 13.10 -5.75 -3.59
C ILE A 317 14.08 -4.79 -4.23
N SER A 318 14.60 -5.16 -5.41
CA SER A 318 15.57 -4.38 -6.17
C SER A 318 15.29 -4.46 -7.67
N GLU A 319 15.66 -3.40 -8.39
CA GLU A 319 15.59 -3.32 -9.85
C GLU A 319 16.99 -3.43 -10.50
N ARG A 320 17.97 -3.99 -9.78
CA ARG A 320 19.39 -4.07 -10.17
C ARG A 320 19.68 -4.84 -11.44
N ASP A 321 18.79 -5.73 -11.86
CA ASP A 321 18.90 -6.51 -13.11
C ASP A 321 18.06 -5.94 -14.26
N GLY A 322 17.44 -4.76 -14.06
CA GLY A 322 16.56 -4.10 -15.03
C GLY A 322 15.07 -4.39 -14.82
N TRP A 323 14.73 -5.34 -13.94
CA TRP A 323 13.38 -5.70 -13.55
C TRP A 323 13.21 -5.68 -12.03
N ARG A 324 11.99 -5.48 -11.55
CA ARG A 324 11.71 -5.42 -10.13
C ARG A 324 11.52 -6.81 -9.54
N HIS A 325 12.52 -7.28 -8.80
CA HIS A 325 12.60 -8.64 -8.26
C HIS A 325 12.96 -8.69 -6.78
N LEU A 326 12.70 -9.85 -6.17
CA LEU A 326 12.99 -10.15 -4.77
C LEU A 326 14.36 -10.82 -4.65
N TYR A 327 15.15 -10.32 -3.70
CA TYR A 327 16.47 -10.83 -3.36
C TYR A 327 16.52 -11.25 -1.90
N LEU A 328 17.22 -12.34 -1.62
CA LEU A 328 17.56 -12.77 -0.27
C LEU A 328 18.99 -12.31 0.04
N ILE A 329 19.13 -11.56 1.12
CA ILE A 329 20.40 -10.95 1.56
C ILE A 329 20.83 -11.61 2.87
N ASP A 330 22.11 -11.86 3.02
CA ASP A 330 22.72 -12.29 4.28
C ASP A 330 22.79 -11.11 5.25
N GLY A 331 22.09 -11.22 6.37
CA GLY A 331 21.97 -10.14 7.34
C GLY A 331 23.26 -9.87 8.15
N THR A 332 24.27 -10.74 8.05
CA THR A 332 25.58 -10.53 8.69
C THR A 332 26.54 -9.79 7.76
N SER A 333 26.62 -10.21 6.50
CA SER A 333 27.59 -9.66 5.53
C SER A 333 27.01 -8.54 4.65
N GLY A 334 25.67 -8.42 4.54
CA GLY A 334 25.01 -7.54 3.59
C GLY A 334 25.10 -8.03 2.12
N GLN A 335 25.62 -9.24 1.90
CA GLN A 335 25.78 -9.78 0.55
C GLN A 335 24.50 -10.47 0.07
N VAL A 336 24.22 -10.35 -1.23
CA VAL A 336 23.13 -11.08 -1.87
C VAL A 336 23.44 -12.59 -1.84
N LYS A 337 22.64 -13.34 -1.08
CA LYS A 337 22.68 -14.81 -1.08
C LYS A 337 22.08 -15.38 -2.36
N ARG A 338 20.97 -14.74 -2.83
CA ARG A 338 20.20 -15.25 -3.96
C ARG A 338 19.24 -14.21 -4.52
N GLN A 339 19.04 -14.23 -5.82
CA GLN A 339 17.89 -13.67 -6.47
C GLN A 339 16.73 -14.67 -6.39
N VAL A 340 15.65 -14.35 -5.67
CA VAL A 340 14.52 -15.25 -5.42
C VAL A 340 13.58 -15.30 -6.62
N THR A 341 13.24 -14.14 -7.17
CA THR A 341 12.43 -14.04 -8.40
C THR A 341 13.27 -13.47 -9.54
N LYS A 342 13.03 -13.91 -10.78
CA LYS A 342 13.81 -13.49 -11.97
C LYS A 342 12.99 -13.60 -13.24
N GLY A 343 13.36 -12.84 -14.26
CA GLY A 343 12.72 -12.84 -15.58
C GLY A 343 12.35 -11.46 -16.07
N GLU A 344 11.82 -11.36 -17.27
CA GLU A 344 11.38 -10.10 -17.90
C GLU A 344 9.95 -9.75 -17.48
N TRP A 345 9.74 -9.55 -16.18
CA TRP A 345 8.45 -9.26 -15.57
C TRP A 345 8.61 -8.54 -14.23
N VAL A 346 7.52 -8.07 -13.64
CA VAL A 346 7.54 -7.22 -12.46
C VAL A 346 6.87 -7.89 -11.27
N LEU A 347 7.59 -8.09 -10.16
CA LEU A 347 6.99 -8.33 -8.85
C LEU A 347 6.34 -7.03 -8.37
N ARG A 348 5.03 -7.04 -8.13
CA ARG A 348 4.28 -5.83 -7.77
C ARG A 348 4.27 -5.58 -6.27
N GLN A 349 3.94 -6.59 -5.50
CA GLN A 349 3.83 -6.49 -4.04
C GLN A 349 4.06 -7.86 -3.40
N VAL A 350 4.83 -7.91 -2.32
CA VAL A 350 4.85 -9.07 -1.42
C VAL A 350 3.68 -8.94 -0.44
N ASP A 351 2.90 -10.00 -0.35
CA ASP A 351 1.70 -10.05 0.49
C ASP A 351 1.93 -10.82 1.79
N TYR A 352 2.68 -11.91 1.72
CA TYR A 352 2.92 -12.74 2.88
C TYR A 352 4.23 -13.52 2.74
N VAL A 353 4.95 -13.66 3.85
CA VAL A 353 6.14 -14.50 3.99
C VAL A 353 5.86 -15.60 4.99
N ASP A 354 5.90 -16.85 4.53
CA ASP A 354 5.84 -18.04 5.37
C ASP A 354 7.28 -18.43 5.75
N GLU A 355 7.71 -17.97 6.90
CA GLU A 355 9.06 -18.23 7.39
C GLU A 355 9.29 -19.72 7.67
N THR A 356 8.26 -20.41 8.19
CA THR A 356 8.34 -21.83 8.57
C THR A 356 8.59 -22.71 7.34
N ASN A 357 7.83 -22.48 6.27
CA ASN A 357 7.95 -23.24 5.02
C ASN A 357 8.89 -22.58 4.02
N ARG A 358 9.44 -21.41 4.34
CA ARG A 358 10.31 -20.60 3.50
C ARG A 358 9.72 -20.31 2.11
N VAL A 359 8.47 -19.85 2.11
CA VAL A 359 7.70 -19.51 0.90
C VAL A 359 7.27 -18.04 0.96
N VAL A 360 7.37 -17.34 -0.15
CA VAL A 360 6.81 -15.99 -0.29
C VAL A 360 5.63 -16.00 -1.25
N TYR A 361 4.58 -15.26 -0.86
CA TYR A 361 3.37 -15.03 -1.65
C TYR A 361 3.35 -13.56 -2.10
N PHE A 362 3.06 -13.33 -3.37
CA PHE A 362 3.18 -11.99 -3.94
C PHE A 362 2.29 -11.82 -5.16
N THR A 363 2.06 -10.58 -5.55
CA THR A 363 1.46 -10.24 -6.84
C THR A 363 2.55 -9.92 -7.86
N ALA A 364 2.36 -10.37 -9.09
CA ALA A 364 3.26 -10.13 -10.22
C ALA A 364 2.48 -9.81 -11.49
N SER A 365 3.14 -9.23 -12.48
CA SER A 365 2.55 -8.91 -13.77
C SER A 365 3.57 -8.99 -14.90
N GLY A 366 3.12 -9.32 -16.12
CA GLY A 366 3.93 -9.30 -17.34
C GLY A 366 4.66 -10.59 -17.66
N PHE A 367 4.48 -11.69 -16.90
CA PHE A 367 5.17 -12.96 -17.19
C PHE A 367 4.39 -13.85 -18.15
N ASN A 368 3.09 -13.62 -18.35
CA ASN A 368 2.26 -14.35 -19.30
C ASN A 368 2.35 -13.72 -20.69
N LYS A 369 2.85 -14.48 -21.68
CA LYS A 369 2.95 -14.00 -23.08
C LYS A 369 1.58 -13.86 -23.72
N GLY A 370 1.36 -12.75 -24.42
CA GLY A 370 0.09 -12.50 -25.14
C GLY A 370 -1.04 -12.04 -24.25
N GLU A 371 -0.76 -11.72 -23.02
CA GLU A 371 -1.67 -11.15 -22.05
C GLU A 371 -1.26 -9.70 -21.78
N ASP A 372 -2.23 -8.85 -21.43
CA ASP A 372 -1.94 -7.47 -21.00
C ASP A 372 -0.98 -7.49 -19.81
N PRO A 373 0.24 -6.92 -19.93
CA PRO A 373 1.26 -6.97 -18.88
C PRO A 373 0.88 -6.18 -17.63
N TYR A 374 -0.23 -5.47 -17.61
CA TYR A 374 -0.77 -4.80 -16.43
C TYR A 374 -1.69 -5.70 -15.58
N ASN A 375 -2.13 -6.83 -16.11
CA ASN A 375 -2.91 -7.79 -15.33
C ASN A 375 -2.08 -8.34 -14.17
N LEU A 376 -2.66 -8.31 -12.98
CA LEU A 376 -2.03 -8.80 -11.75
C LEU A 376 -2.40 -10.25 -11.52
N HIS A 377 -1.40 -11.09 -11.36
CA HIS A 377 -1.53 -12.47 -10.93
C HIS A 377 -1.01 -12.64 -9.51
N TYR A 378 -1.60 -13.56 -8.77
CA TYR A 378 -1.13 -13.95 -7.46
C TYR A 378 -0.24 -15.18 -7.56
N CYS A 379 0.97 -15.08 -7.03
CA CYS A 379 2.02 -16.07 -7.19
C CYS A 379 2.61 -16.48 -5.83
N ARG A 380 3.28 -17.63 -5.82
CA ARG A 380 4.16 -18.04 -4.74
C ARG A 380 5.47 -18.58 -5.28
N ILE A 381 6.53 -18.52 -4.46
CA ILE A 381 7.84 -19.08 -4.76
C ILE A 381 8.55 -19.43 -3.45
N ASN A 382 9.40 -20.46 -3.46
CA ASN A 382 10.28 -20.76 -2.35
C ASN A 382 11.40 -19.71 -2.25
N LEU A 383 11.89 -19.41 -1.03
CA LEU A 383 12.99 -18.46 -0.83
C LEU A 383 14.31 -18.92 -1.45
N ASP A 384 14.42 -20.18 -1.85
CA ASP A 384 15.55 -20.70 -2.63
C ASP A 384 15.40 -20.45 -4.14
N GLY A 385 14.32 -19.79 -4.58
CA GLY A 385 14.06 -19.45 -5.98
C GLY A 385 13.46 -20.59 -6.79
N THR A 386 13.10 -21.71 -6.17
CA THR A 386 12.43 -22.85 -6.81
C THR A 386 10.91 -22.78 -6.60
N GLY A 387 10.15 -23.59 -7.32
CA GLY A 387 8.72 -23.80 -7.07
C GLY A 387 7.84 -22.56 -7.40
N PHE A 388 8.26 -21.72 -8.35
CA PHE A 388 7.37 -20.65 -8.83
C PHE A 388 6.03 -21.22 -9.28
N THR A 389 4.94 -20.69 -8.77
CA THR A 389 3.58 -21.10 -9.08
C THR A 389 2.71 -19.87 -9.32
N ASP A 390 2.11 -19.77 -10.50
CA ASP A 390 0.99 -18.87 -10.73
C ASP A 390 -0.26 -19.50 -10.08
N MET A 391 -0.80 -18.83 -9.08
CA MET A 391 -1.99 -19.32 -8.34
C MET A 391 -3.29 -18.86 -8.98
N THR A 392 -3.23 -17.94 -9.93
CA THR A 392 -4.37 -17.34 -10.62
C THR A 392 -4.14 -17.30 -12.13
N PRO A 393 -4.09 -18.49 -12.80
CA PRO A 393 -3.66 -18.62 -14.20
C PRO A 393 -4.68 -18.12 -15.24
N GLU A 394 -5.89 -17.72 -14.81
CA GLU A 394 -6.88 -17.16 -15.72
C GLU A 394 -6.46 -15.78 -16.20
N ASN A 395 -6.62 -15.51 -17.51
CA ASN A 395 -6.27 -14.21 -18.09
C ASN A 395 -7.15 -13.10 -17.51
N GLY A 396 -6.58 -12.24 -16.69
CA GLY A 396 -7.27 -11.14 -16.04
C GLY A 396 -6.48 -10.49 -14.90
N ASN A 397 -7.05 -9.44 -14.37
CA ASN A 397 -6.53 -8.78 -13.17
C ASN A 397 -7.16 -9.40 -11.92
N HIS A 398 -6.36 -10.03 -11.06
CA HIS A 398 -6.79 -10.84 -9.93
C HIS A 398 -6.73 -10.10 -8.60
N ARG A 399 -7.70 -10.40 -7.74
CA ARG A 399 -7.71 -10.03 -6.31
C ARG A 399 -8.05 -11.25 -5.48
N VAL A 400 -7.14 -11.62 -4.58
CA VAL A 400 -7.31 -12.79 -3.72
C VAL A 400 -7.55 -12.40 -2.27
N THR A 401 -8.29 -13.26 -1.55
CA THR A 401 -8.49 -13.14 -0.11
C THR A 401 -8.40 -14.54 0.51
N PHE A 402 -7.45 -14.74 1.42
CA PHE A 402 -7.16 -16.04 2.04
C PHE A 402 -8.01 -16.31 3.28
N SER A 403 -8.25 -17.60 3.56
CA SER A 403 -8.60 -18.08 4.90
C SER A 403 -7.47 -17.78 5.89
N ALA A 404 -7.79 -17.73 7.19
CA ALA A 404 -6.80 -17.40 8.23
C ALA A 404 -5.59 -18.34 8.23
N ASP A 405 -5.81 -19.63 7.97
CA ASP A 405 -4.77 -20.67 7.86
C ASP A 405 -4.15 -20.76 6.46
N ARG A 406 -4.62 -19.92 5.51
CA ARG A 406 -4.21 -19.87 4.11
C ARG A 406 -4.41 -21.19 3.32
N SER A 407 -5.23 -22.12 3.82
CA SER A 407 -5.56 -23.37 3.12
C SER A 407 -6.43 -23.16 1.89
N TYR A 408 -7.23 -22.10 1.89
CA TYR A 408 -8.13 -21.70 0.81
C TYR A 408 -8.03 -20.22 0.52
N PHE A 409 -8.39 -19.84 -0.69
CA PHE A 409 -8.53 -18.43 -1.07
C PHE A 409 -9.69 -18.24 -2.06
N THR A 410 -10.28 -17.07 -2.00
CA THR A 410 -11.18 -16.60 -3.04
C THR A 410 -10.36 -15.81 -4.06
N ASP A 411 -10.65 -16.04 -5.33
CA ASP A 411 -10.07 -15.35 -6.46
C ASP A 411 -11.17 -14.63 -7.24
N VAL A 412 -11.03 -13.30 -7.34
CA VAL A 412 -11.92 -12.45 -8.12
C VAL A 412 -11.11 -11.83 -9.24
N TYR A 413 -11.45 -12.13 -10.49
CA TYR A 413 -10.74 -11.60 -11.62
C TYR A 413 -11.66 -10.98 -12.68
N SER A 414 -11.12 -10.01 -13.39
CA SER A 414 -11.82 -9.29 -14.46
C SER A 414 -10.82 -8.69 -15.46
N ARG A 415 -11.35 -8.32 -16.63
CA ARG A 415 -10.67 -7.46 -17.61
C ARG A 415 -11.64 -6.38 -18.07
N PRO A 416 -11.20 -5.37 -18.80
CA PRO A 416 -12.10 -4.40 -19.42
C PRO A 416 -13.19 -5.04 -20.29
N ASP A 417 -12.87 -6.15 -20.98
CA ASP A 417 -13.77 -6.94 -21.83
C ASP A 417 -14.33 -8.20 -21.16
N LEU A 418 -14.07 -8.40 -19.87
CA LEU A 418 -14.55 -9.55 -19.09
C LEU A 418 -15.12 -9.06 -17.75
N PRO A 419 -16.45 -9.14 -17.53
CA PRO A 419 -17.04 -8.86 -16.25
C PRO A 419 -16.50 -9.76 -15.14
N PRO A 420 -16.50 -9.32 -13.88
CA PRO A 420 -15.94 -10.05 -12.76
C PRO A 420 -16.42 -11.50 -12.65
N VAL A 421 -15.45 -12.41 -12.45
CA VAL A 421 -15.66 -13.81 -12.12
C VAL A 421 -15.06 -14.06 -10.75
N SER A 422 -15.79 -14.77 -9.89
CA SER A 422 -15.37 -15.08 -8.52
C SER A 422 -15.35 -16.59 -8.32
N GLN A 423 -14.22 -17.10 -7.80
CA GLN A 423 -13.98 -18.52 -7.56
C GLN A 423 -13.44 -18.74 -6.15
N LEU A 424 -13.64 -19.95 -5.63
CA LEU A 424 -12.96 -20.46 -4.44
C LEU A 424 -11.93 -21.49 -4.89
N LYS A 425 -10.68 -21.34 -4.45
CA LYS A 425 -9.56 -22.22 -4.79
C LYS A 425 -8.89 -22.79 -3.54
N ARG A 426 -8.27 -23.97 -3.69
CA ARG A 426 -7.40 -24.57 -2.67
C ARG A 426 -5.96 -24.10 -2.87
N THR A 427 -5.28 -23.71 -1.80
CA THR A 427 -3.91 -23.16 -1.87
C THR A 427 -2.87 -24.22 -2.26
N SER A 428 -3.02 -25.45 -1.83
CA SER A 428 -2.01 -26.50 -2.02
C SER A 428 -1.76 -26.84 -3.50
N ASP A 429 -2.83 -26.98 -4.28
CA ASP A 429 -2.80 -27.45 -5.68
C ASP A 429 -3.44 -26.46 -6.67
N VAL A 430 -3.90 -25.30 -6.17
CA VAL A 430 -4.56 -24.23 -6.94
C VAL A 430 -5.87 -24.70 -7.62
N SER A 431 -6.41 -25.84 -7.21
CA SER A 431 -7.66 -26.37 -7.78
C SER A 431 -8.87 -25.50 -7.41
N VAL A 432 -9.78 -25.34 -8.37
CA VAL A 432 -11.07 -24.67 -8.15
C VAL A 432 -11.98 -25.59 -7.33
N VAL A 433 -12.33 -25.17 -6.11
CA VAL A 433 -13.27 -25.88 -5.24
C VAL A 433 -14.71 -25.58 -5.67
N ALA A 434 -15.00 -24.30 -5.97
CA ALA A 434 -16.33 -23.88 -6.39
C ALA A 434 -16.29 -22.58 -7.20
N GLY A 435 -17.15 -22.45 -8.20
CA GLY A 435 -17.54 -21.17 -8.77
C GLY A 435 -18.46 -20.42 -7.79
N LEU A 436 -18.12 -19.20 -7.46
CA LEU A 436 -18.91 -18.39 -6.51
C LEU A 436 -19.94 -17.53 -7.23
N GLN A 437 -19.47 -16.61 -8.06
CA GLN A 437 -20.31 -15.68 -8.82
C GLN A 437 -19.69 -15.37 -10.19
N ARG A 438 -20.56 -15.00 -11.13
CA ARG A 438 -20.19 -14.41 -12.42
C ARG A 438 -21.07 -13.19 -12.64
N CYS A 439 -20.45 -12.04 -12.83
CA CYS A 439 -21.14 -10.78 -13.00
C CYS A 439 -22.04 -10.79 -14.26
N ASP A 440 -23.29 -10.35 -14.12
CA ASP A 440 -24.27 -10.23 -15.19
C ASP A 440 -24.46 -8.75 -15.56
N VAL A 441 -24.07 -8.38 -16.76
CA VAL A 441 -24.20 -7.04 -17.35
C VAL A 441 -25.26 -7.01 -18.46
N SER A 442 -26.07 -8.07 -18.61
CA SER A 442 -27.04 -8.21 -19.70
C SER A 442 -28.07 -7.08 -19.76
N ALA A 443 -28.44 -6.52 -18.58
CA ALA A 443 -29.36 -5.40 -18.52
C ALA A 443 -28.75 -4.12 -19.13
N LEU A 444 -27.47 -3.84 -18.88
CA LEU A 444 -26.75 -2.71 -19.51
C LEU A 444 -26.62 -2.94 -21.03
N GLN A 445 -26.31 -4.15 -21.46
CA GLN A 445 -26.17 -4.48 -22.89
C GLN A 445 -27.50 -4.33 -23.63
N ALA A 446 -28.62 -4.68 -22.98
CA ALA A 446 -29.96 -4.48 -23.54
C ALA A 446 -30.31 -3.00 -23.78
N GLU A 447 -29.68 -2.07 -23.04
CA GLU A 447 -29.78 -0.62 -23.23
C GLU A 447 -28.79 -0.06 -24.27
N GLY A 448 -27.99 -0.89 -24.91
CA GLY A 448 -27.02 -0.51 -25.92
C GLY A 448 -25.59 -0.31 -25.41
N TRP A 449 -25.33 -0.51 -24.10
CA TRP A 449 -23.97 -0.50 -23.59
C TRP A 449 -23.15 -1.66 -24.14
N GLN A 450 -21.90 -1.38 -24.52
CA GLN A 450 -20.97 -2.37 -25.05
C GLN A 450 -19.74 -2.49 -24.17
N MET A 451 -19.19 -3.70 -24.06
CA MET A 451 -17.91 -3.93 -23.43
C MET A 451 -16.82 -3.14 -24.16
N PRO A 452 -15.82 -2.59 -23.45
CA PRO A 452 -14.64 -2.00 -24.09
C PRO A 452 -13.92 -3.02 -24.98
N GLU A 453 -13.32 -2.54 -26.05
CA GLU A 453 -12.46 -3.33 -26.93
C GLU A 453 -11.03 -3.26 -26.42
N VAL A 454 -10.44 -4.38 -26.05
CA VAL A 454 -9.01 -4.47 -25.71
C VAL A 454 -8.23 -4.63 -27.01
N PHE A 455 -7.17 -3.83 -27.18
CA PHE A 455 -6.30 -3.94 -28.34
C PHE A 455 -4.83 -3.85 -27.95
N CYS A 456 -3.96 -4.39 -28.81
CA CYS A 456 -2.52 -4.25 -28.72
C CYS A 456 -2.00 -3.71 -30.05
N ALA A 457 -1.19 -2.67 -30.01
CA ALA A 457 -0.55 -2.07 -31.18
C ALA A 457 0.95 -1.94 -30.95
N LYS A 458 1.74 -1.96 -32.02
CA LYS A 458 3.18 -1.72 -31.90
C LYS A 458 3.46 -0.24 -31.65
N GLY A 459 4.38 0.01 -30.73
CA GLY A 459 4.90 1.34 -30.44
C GLY A 459 5.68 1.94 -31.60
N ARG A 460 6.19 3.17 -31.43
CA ARG A 460 6.97 3.89 -32.44
C ARG A 460 8.22 3.12 -32.90
N ASP A 461 8.79 2.30 -32.03
CA ASP A 461 9.96 1.46 -32.30
C ASP A 461 9.64 0.21 -33.13
N GLY A 462 8.36 -0.05 -33.43
CA GLY A 462 7.88 -1.22 -34.16
C GLY A 462 8.01 -2.56 -33.40
N GLN A 463 8.44 -2.54 -32.13
CA GLN A 463 8.71 -3.72 -31.33
C GLN A 463 7.87 -3.78 -30.05
N THR A 464 7.83 -2.68 -29.29
CA THR A 464 7.12 -2.60 -28.01
C THR A 464 5.62 -2.72 -28.21
N ASP A 465 5.00 -3.62 -27.47
CA ASP A 465 3.55 -3.79 -27.43
C ASP A 465 2.92 -2.71 -26.54
N ILE A 466 1.99 -1.95 -27.11
CA ILE A 466 1.20 -0.92 -26.43
C ILE A 466 -0.23 -1.43 -26.31
N TRP A 467 -0.64 -1.68 -25.10
CA TRP A 467 -1.98 -2.14 -24.78
C TRP A 467 -2.91 -0.96 -24.49
N GLY A 468 -4.16 -1.08 -24.92
CA GLY A 468 -5.16 -0.05 -24.71
C GLY A 468 -6.58 -0.57 -24.74
N ASN A 469 -7.52 0.29 -24.31
CA ASN A 469 -8.94 0.00 -24.29
C ASN A 469 -9.69 1.07 -25.07
N ILE A 470 -10.59 0.68 -25.94
CA ILE A 470 -11.46 1.58 -26.71
C ILE A 470 -12.86 1.51 -26.10
N TYR A 471 -13.33 2.64 -25.57
CA TYR A 471 -14.70 2.82 -25.13
C TYR A 471 -15.48 3.54 -26.21
N ARG A 472 -16.49 2.87 -26.78
CA ARG A 472 -17.33 3.45 -27.84
C ARG A 472 -18.62 4.02 -27.25
N PRO A 473 -19.13 5.15 -27.78
CA PRO A 473 -20.47 5.63 -27.47
C PRO A 473 -21.54 4.56 -27.76
N MET A 474 -22.62 4.56 -26.97
CA MET A 474 -23.73 3.60 -27.16
C MET A 474 -24.35 3.62 -28.57
N HIS A 475 -24.23 4.75 -29.28
CA HIS A 475 -24.74 4.92 -30.64
C HIS A 475 -23.61 5.03 -31.66
N PHE A 476 -22.47 4.38 -31.39
CA PHE A 476 -21.34 4.38 -32.29
C PHE A 476 -21.71 3.74 -33.63
N ASP A 477 -21.52 4.45 -34.69
CA ASP A 477 -21.72 4.01 -36.08
C ASP A 477 -20.39 4.13 -36.84
N ALA A 478 -19.76 2.99 -37.11
CA ALA A 478 -18.47 2.94 -37.80
C ALA A 478 -18.51 3.47 -39.24
N SER A 479 -19.72 3.65 -39.83
CA SER A 479 -19.89 4.20 -41.15
C SER A 479 -19.86 5.74 -41.18
N LYS A 480 -19.93 6.38 -39.99
CA LYS A 480 -19.88 7.83 -39.85
C LYS A 480 -18.48 8.25 -39.37
N SER A 481 -17.80 9.03 -40.21
CA SER A 481 -16.50 9.62 -39.89
C SER A 481 -16.66 10.87 -39.01
#